data_1e4fa4da7c1c91e73491476c507837a8
#
_entry.id   1e4fa4da7c1c91e73491476c507837a8
#
_cell.length_a   1.000
_cell.length_b   1.000
_cell.length_c   1.000
_cell.angle_alpha   90.00
_cell.angle_beta   90.00
_cell.angle_gamma   90.00
#
_symmetry.space_group_name_H-M   'P 1'
#
loop_
_entity.id
_entity.type
_entity.pdbx_description
1 polymer ?
#
loop_
_entity_poly.entity_id
_entity_poly.type
_entity_poly.pdbx_seq_one_letter_code
_entity_poly.pdbx_strand_id
1 'polypeptide(L)'
;MLTSCNSDKEITRLLNSEEKEEIILGAHKAGESGDKQFVPLLLKNADDRRASINIKFKGFTVYQEKMIALRKIFKQDPPTKITDKPDSLVINFYTELSKEN
;
A
#
# COMPACT_ATOMS: atom_id res chain seq x y z
N MET A 1 9.62 7.15 20.86
CA MET A 1 9.40 5.75 20.89
C MET A 1 10.34 5.01 19.99
N LEU A 2 11.20 4.22 20.60
CA LEU A 2 12.22 3.50 19.84
C LEU A 2 11.62 2.49 18.88
N THR A 3 10.53 1.86 19.30
CA THR A 3 9.87 0.85 18.46
C THR A 3 9.30 1.45 17.19
N SER A 4 8.84 2.71 17.24
CA SER A 4 8.30 3.37 16.05
C SER A 4 9.34 3.53 14.95
N CYS A 5 10.56 3.92 15.32
CA CYS A 5 11.64 4.09 14.34
C CYS A 5 11.98 2.77 13.66
N ASN A 6 12.05 1.68 14.43
CA ASN A 6 12.36 0.36 13.88
C ASN A 6 11.25 -0.12 12.97
N SER A 7 9.99 0.13 13.35
CA SER A 7 8.84 -0.24 12.52
C SER A 7 8.85 0.51 11.20
N ASP A 8 9.16 1.81 11.22
CA ASP A 8 9.21 2.61 10.00
C ASP A 8 10.29 2.12 9.06
N LYS A 9 11.47 1.78 9.58
CA LYS A 9 12.55 1.24 8.77
C LYS A 9 12.17 -0.09 8.14
N GLU A 10 11.49 -0.93 8.91
CA GLU A 10 11.06 -2.22 8.39
C GLU A 10 10.03 -2.05 7.28
N ILE A 11 9.04 -1.18 7.49
CA ILE A 11 8.01 -0.93 6.48
C ILE A 11 8.66 -0.42 5.19
N THR A 12 9.59 0.53 5.32
CA THR A 12 10.30 1.08 4.16
C THR A 12 11.06 -0.01 3.43
N ARG A 13 11.76 -0.88 4.16
CA ARG A 13 12.50 -1.99 3.56
C ARG A 13 11.56 -2.93 2.80
N LEU A 14 10.44 -3.29 3.43
CA LEU A 14 9.48 -4.20 2.81
C LEU A 14 8.88 -3.59 1.54
N LEU A 15 8.53 -2.32 1.57
CA LEU A 15 7.93 -1.67 0.40
C LEU A 15 8.92 -1.51 -0.73
N ASN A 16 10.22 -1.48 -0.44
CA ASN A 16 11.27 -1.39 -1.46
C ASN A 16 11.76 -2.75 -1.94
N SER A 17 11.23 -3.83 -1.39
CA SER A 17 11.61 -5.18 -1.79
C SER A 17 11.09 -5.50 -3.19
N GLU A 18 11.73 -6.47 -3.85
CA GLU A 18 11.25 -7.00 -5.12
C GLU A 18 10.34 -8.20 -4.92
N GLU A 19 10.28 -8.72 -3.69
CA GLU A 19 9.46 -9.90 -3.38
C GLU A 19 8.03 -9.48 -3.10
N LYS A 20 7.08 -10.05 -3.86
CA LYS A 20 5.67 -9.66 -3.71
C LYS A 20 5.14 -9.85 -2.30
N GLU A 21 5.55 -10.93 -1.62
CA GLU A 21 5.07 -11.19 -0.26
C GLU A 21 5.56 -10.11 0.70
N GLU A 22 6.78 -9.64 0.52
CA GLU A 22 7.32 -8.58 1.37
C GLU A 22 6.64 -7.24 1.08
N ILE A 23 6.41 -6.94 -0.19
CA ILE A 23 5.72 -5.70 -0.55
C ILE A 23 4.30 -5.69 0.02
N ILE A 24 3.60 -6.80 -0.09
CA ILE A 24 2.24 -6.92 0.44
C ILE A 24 2.22 -6.74 1.96
N LEU A 25 3.16 -7.38 2.66
CA LEU A 25 3.26 -7.21 4.10
C LEU A 25 3.57 -5.76 4.46
N GLY A 26 4.51 -5.15 3.72
CA GLY A 26 4.85 -3.74 3.95
C GLY A 26 3.67 -2.82 3.74
N ALA A 27 2.88 -3.06 2.69
CA ALA A 27 1.69 -2.26 2.43
C ALA A 27 0.67 -2.40 3.56
N HIS A 28 0.46 -3.63 4.03
CA HIS A 28 -0.44 -3.88 5.15
C HIS A 28 0.00 -3.09 6.38
N LYS A 29 1.27 -3.19 6.72
CA LYS A 29 1.81 -2.49 7.90
C LYS A 29 1.73 -0.97 7.74
N ALA A 30 1.99 -0.46 6.54
CA ALA A 30 1.90 0.97 6.28
C ALA A 30 0.47 1.48 6.50
N GLY A 31 -0.51 0.71 6.02
CA GLY A 31 -1.91 1.06 6.22
C GLY A 31 -2.29 1.08 7.69
N GLU A 32 -1.81 0.09 8.45
CA GLU A 32 -2.08 0.02 9.88
C GLU A 32 -1.44 1.18 10.64
N SER A 33 -0.28 1.64 10.19
CA SER A 33 0.39 2.77 10.84
C SER A 33 -0.33 4.09 10.61
N GLY A 34 -1.02 4.22 9.49
CA GLY A 34 -1.70 5.47 9.13
C GLY A 34 -0.76 6.61 8.80
N ASP A 35 0.52 6.36 8.60
CA ASP A 35 1.54 7.38 8.45
C ASP A 35 1.73 7.76 6.99
N LYS A 36 1.52 9.04 6.67
CA LYS A 36 1.60 9.54 5.30
C LYS A 36 2.99 9.46 4.70
N GLN A 37 4.02 9.24 5.50
CA GLN A 37 5.38 9.12 4.96
C GLN A 37 5.53 7.96 3.98
N PHE A 38 4.65 6.96 4.08
CA PHE A 38 4.72 5.79 3.20
C PHE A 38 3.95 5.96 1.89
N VAL A 39 3.22 7.07 1.73
CA VAL A 39 2.40 7.28 0.53
C VAL A 39 3.20 7.21 -0.76
N PRO A 40 4.38 7.86 -0.88
CA PRO A 40 5.14 7.75 -2.13
C PRO A 40 5.54 6.32 -2.47
N LEU A 41 5.89 5.52 -1.46
CA LEU A 41 6.27 4.13 -1.69
C LEU A 41 5.07 3.27 -2.08
N LEU A 42 3.89 3.59 -1.54
CA LEU A 42 2.67 2.88 -1.89
C LEU A 42 2.20 3.21 -3.31
N LEU A 43 2.48 4.42 -3.77
CA LEU A 43 2.12 4.82 -5.13
C LEU A 43 3.12 4.35 -6.18
N LYS A 44 4.34 4.03 -5.76
CA LYS A 44 5.38 3.54 -6.68
C LYS A 44 4.99 2.16 -7.19
N ASN A 45 4.99 1.99 -8.51
CA ASN A 45 4.63 0.70 -9.13
C ASN A 45 3.31 0.17 -8.59
N ALA A 46 2.34 1.05 -8.44
CA ALA A 46 1.09 0.71 -7.79
C ALA A 46 0.23 -0.28 -8.59
N ASP A 47 0.50 -0.42 -9.88
CA ASP A 47 -0.28 -1.31 -10.76
C ASP A 47 0.23 -2.76 -10.76
N ASP A 48 1.00 -3.15 -9.77
CA ASP A 48 1.57 -4.50 -9.67
C ASP A 48 0.47 -5.53 -9.43
N ARG A 49 0.35 -6.48 -10.34
CA ARG A 49 -0.72 -7.49 -10.32
C ARG A 49 -0.36 -8.78 -9.60
N ARG A 50 0.84 -8.89 -9.10
CA ARG A 50 1.26 -10.14 -8.46
C ARG A 50 0.43 -10.39 -7.20
N ALA A 51 -0.07 -11.61 -7.08
CA ALA A 51 -0.93 -11.99 -5.96
C ALA A 51 -0.17 -12.83 -4.93
N SER A 52 -0.56 -12.66 -3.68
CA SER A 52 0.03 -13.41 -2.58
C SER A 52 -0.44 -14.86 -2.59
N ILE A 53 0.47 -15.78 -2.28
CA ILE A 53 0.13 -17.16 -1.98
C ILE A 53 0.20 -17.44 -0.48
N ASN A 54 0.58 -16.43 0.30
CA ASN A 54 0.63 -16.54 1.76
C ASN A 54 -0.80 -16.64 2.30
N ILE A 55 -1.01 -17.53 3.25
CA ILE A 55 -2.35 -17.77 3.80
C ILE A 55 -3.02 -16.49 4.29
N LYS A 56 -2.24 -15.62 4.94
CA LYS A 56 -2.80 -14.39 5.53
C LYS A 56 -3.33 -13.42 4.48
N PHE A 57 -2.68 -13.37 3.32
CA PHE A 57 -3.04 -12.42 2.26
C PHE A 57 -3.43 -13.12 0.97
N LYS A 58 -3.83 -14.36 1.05
CA LYS A 58 -4.08 -15.19 -0.14
C LYS A 58 -5.07 -14.53 -1.08
N GLY A 59 -4.68 -14.42 -2.33
CA GLY A 59 -5.53 -13.82 -3.37
C GLY A 59 -5.44 -12.32 -3.48
N PHE A 60 -4.83 -11.65 -2.49
CA PHE A 60 -4.67 -10.20 -2.58
C PHE A 60 -3.45 -9.87 -3.43
N THR A 61 -3.59 -8.88 -4.30
CA THR A 61 -2.47 -8.43 -5.14
C THR A 61 -1.71 -7.31 -4.46
N VAL A 62 -0.49 -7.05 -4.96
CA VAL A 62 0.30 -5.92 -4.49
C VAL A 62 -0.50 -4.62 -4.68
N TYR A 63 -1.10 -4.43 -5.88
CA TYR A 63 -1.95 -3.28 -6.12
C TYR A 63 -3.04 -3.15 -5.06
N GLN A 64 -3.75 -4.24 -4.81
CA GLN A 64 -4.88 -4.22 -3.90
C GLN A 64 -4.48 -3.81 -2.49
N GLU A 65 -3.39 -4.40 -1.98
CA GLU A 65 -2.92 -4.07 -0.62
C GLU A 65 -2.42 -2.62 -0.54
N LYS A 66 -1.76 -2.13 -1.60
CA LYS A 66 -1.30 -0.74 -1.62
C LYS A 66 -2.48 0.23 -1.61
N MET A 67 -3.51 -0.06 -2.39
CA MET A 67 -4.69 0.82 -2.43
C MET A 67 -5.46 0.78 -1.11
N ILE A 68 -5.58 -0.40 -0.50
CA ILE A 68 -6.21 -0.51 0.82
C ILE A 68 -5.43 0.31 1.85
N ALA A 69 -4.10 0.24 1.80
CA ALA A 69 -3.27 1.04 2.70
C ALA A 69 -3.50 2.54 2.51
N LEU A 70 -3.55 2.98 1.25
CA LEU A 70 -3.80 4.40 0.97
C LEU A 70 -5.17 4.84 1.47
N ARG A 71 -6.19 3.99 1.31
CA ARG A 71 -7.51 4.29 1.83
C ARG A 71 -7.48 4.47 3.35
N LYS A 72 -6.75 3.62 4.05
CA LYS A 72 -6.61 3.72 5.50
C LYS A 72 -5.86 4.98 5.92
N ILE A 73 -4.79 5.31 5.20
CA ILE A 73 -3.96 6.46 5.53
C ILE A 73 -4.71 7.77 5.30
N PHE A 74 -5.34 7.92 4.14
CA PHE A 74 -6.08 9.13 3.79
C PHE A 74 -7.48 9.17 4.39
N LYS A 75 -8.02 8.01 4.80
CA LYS A 75 -9.38 7.89 5.32
C LYS A 75 -10.41 8.36 4.31
N GLN A 76 -10.16 8.10 3.04
CA GLN A 76 -11.05 8.45 1.94
C GLN A 76 -11.18 7.27 0.99
N ASP A 77 -12.41 6.98 0.61
CA ASP A 77 -12.71 5.93 -0.36
C ASP A 77 -12.49 6.43 -1.77
N PRO A 78 -11.97 5.56 -2.67
CA PRO A 78 -11.82 5.95 -4.07
C PRO A 78 -13.18 5.95 -4.79
N PRO A 79 -13.24 6.51 -6.02
CA PRO A 79 -14.51 6.57 -6.76
C PRO A 79 -15.06 5.21 -7.15
N THR A 80 -14.20 4.20 -7.26
CA THR A 80 -14.63 2.84 -7.58
C THR A 80 -14.07 1.88 -6.54
N LYS A 81 -14.67 0.70 -6.48
CA LYS A 81 -14.25 -0.30 -5.50
C LYS A 81 -12.83 -0.80 -5.78
N ILE A 82 -12.05 -0.99 -4.72
CA ILE A 82 -10.72 -1.60 -4.85
C ILE A 82 -10.89 -3.10 -5.04
N THR A 83 -10.40 -3.60 -6.17
CA THR A 83 -10.45 -5.04 -6.46
C THR A 83 -9.02 -5.56 -6.65
N ASP A 84 -8.91 -6.83 -7.04
CA ASP A 84 -7.60 -7.40 -7.31
C ASP A 84 -7.00 -6.93 -8.64
N LYS A 85 -7.80 -6.24 -9.46
CA LYS A 85 -7.33 -5.75 -10.75
C LYS A 85 -6.96 -4.27 -10.66
N PRO A 86 -5.75 -3.90 -11.12
CA PRO A 86 -5.34 -2.50 -11.10
C PRO A 86 -6.33 -1.62 -11.86
N ASP A 87 -6.65 -0.48 -11.25
CA ASP A 87 -7.60 0.47 -11.81
C ASP A 87 -6.96 1.86 -11.74
N SER A 88 -6.74 2.45 -12.91
CA SER A 88 -6.09 3.75 -12.98
C SER A 88 -6.90 4.85 -12.29
N LEU A 89 -8.22 4.71 -12.25
CA LEU A 89 -9.06 5.69 -11.54
C LEU A 89 -8.75 5.70 -10.06
N VAL A 90 -8.54 4.53 -9.47
CA VAL A 90 -8.20 4.43 -8.05
C VAL A 90 -6.79 4.98 -7.80
N ILE A 91 -5.82 4.57 -8.63
CA ILE A 91 -4.44 5.03 -8.48
C ILE A 91 -4.37 6.55 -8.64
N ASN A 92 -5.05 7.09 -9.64
CA ASN A 92 -5.04 8.53 -9.88
C ASN A 92 -5.71 9.30 -8.74
N PHE A 93 -6.77 8.74 -8.18
CA PHE A 93 -7.46 9.36 -7.05
C PHE A 93 -6.47 9.59 -5.89
N TYR A 94 -5.72 8.56 -5.51
CA TYR A 94 -4.79 8.68 -4.40
C TYR A 94 -3.54 9.49 -4.78
N THR A 95 -3.14 9.43 -6.05
CA THR A 95 -2.03 10.28 -6.53
C THR A 95 -2.39 11.74 -6.37
N GLU A 96 -3.61 12.13 -6.73
CA GLU A 96 -4.05 13.51 -6.59
C GLU A 96 -4.17 13.92 -5.12
N LEU A 97 -4.66 13.02 -4.27
CA LEU A 97 -4.71 13.30 -2.83
C LEU A 97 -3.31 13.55 -2.27
N SER A 98 -2.32 12.80 -2.74
CA SER A 98 -0.96 12.95 -2.24
C SER A 98 -0.38 14.32 -2.57
N LYS A 99 -0.85 14.96 -3.63
CA LYS A 99 -0.37 16.28 -4.05
C LYS A 99 -0.96 17.41 -3.22
N GLU A 100 -2.03 17.13 -2.49
CA GLU A 100 -2.72 18.16 -1.72
C GLU A 100 -2.09 18.39 -0.36
N ASN A 101 -1.12 17.59 0.03
CA ASN A 101 -0.50 17.71 1.35
C ASN A 101 0.91 18.23 1.29
#